data_91dbe3dc538e161ab60f0e224cc9c414
#
_entry.id   91dbe3dc538e161ab60f0e224cc9c414
#
_cell.length_a   1.000
_cell.length_b   1.000
_cell.length_c   1.000
_cell.angle_alpha   90.00
_cell.angle_beta   90.00
_cell.angle_gamma   90.00
#
_symmetry.space_group_name_H-M   'P 1'
#
loop_
_entity.id
_entity.type
_entity.pdbx_description
1 polymer ?
#
loop_
_entity_poly.entity_id
_entity_poly.type
_entity_poly.pdbx_seq_one_letter_code
_entity_poly.pdbx_strand_id
1 'polypeptide(L)'
;MIENILKVIKYIILISILIYSLMILSIFVLPMFKLNPLSVNSDNMEPNYSMGSLVLLRETDVTEIYPDDVIAYSSSNEKYGYDISRIIGKNIEKRHFEIRDDNNSGSKNEISYVRVLGKVVYEIPYMGYVNNFIGETSGKIISSTIILGLLVIPYLIKFLLDD
;
A
#
# COMPACT_ATOMS: atom_id res chain seq x y z
N MET A 1 23.24 19.03 30.80
CA MET A 1 22.82 17.68 30.44
C MET A 1 21.36 17.67 30.01
N ILE A 2 20.44 18.24 30.77
CA ILE A 2 18.98 18.32 30.47
C ILE A 2 18.73 19.07 29.15
N GLU A 3 19.38 20.20 28.89
CA GLU A 3 19.19 20.95 27.64
C GLU A 3 19.54 20.16 26.38
N ASN A 4 20.58 19.32 26.44
CA ASN A 4 20.96 18.49 25.30
C ASN A 4 19.92 17.39 25.05
N ILE A 5 19.34 16.82 26.11
CA ILE A 5 18.27 15.84 26.02
C ILE A 5 17.02 16.49 25.39
N LEU A 6 16.64 17.70 25.83
CA LEU A 6 15.51 18.43 25.27
C LEU A 6 15.72 18.77 23.77
N LYS A 7 16.92 19.14 23.36
CA LYS A 7 17.26 19.36 21.94
C LYS A 7 17.09 18.08 21.10
N VAL A 8 17.58 16.94 21.61
CA VAL A 8 17.43 15.65 20.93
C VAL A 8 15.94 15.28 20.77
N ILE A 9 15.16 15.40 21.84
CA ILE A 9 13.71 15.15 21.81
C ILE A 9 13.03 16.05 20.77
N LYS A 10 13.36 17.34 20.74
CA LYS A 10 12.82 18.28 19.74
C LYS A 10 13.12 17.84 18.32
N TYR A 11 14.35 17.40 18.01
CA TYR A 11 14.69 16.92 16.67
C TYR A 11 13.96 15.63 16.30
N ILE A 12 13.81 14.69 17.24
CA ILE A 12 13.03 13.46 17.01
C ILE A 12 11.59 13.81 16.66
N ILE A 13 10.97 14.73 17.38
CA ILE A 13 9.61 15.17 17.12
C ILE A 13 9.49 15.84 15.74
N LEU A 14 10.42 16.72 15.39
CA LEU A 14 10.41 17.39 14.08
C LEU A 14 10.56 16.39 12.92
N ILE A 15 11.44 15.41 13.05
CA ILE A 15 11.64 14.36 12.06
C ILE A 15 10.38 13.50 11.94
N SER A 16 9.75 13.14 13.07
CA SER A 16 8.50 12.37 13.06
C SER A 16 7.36 13.11 12.36
N ILE A 17 7.23 14.42 12.60
CA ILE A 17 6.23 15.27 11.94
C ILE A 17 6.52 15.35 10.44
N LEU A 18 7.78 15.49 10.05
CA LEU A 18 8.18 15.54 8.65
C LEU A 18 7.84 14.24 7.92
N ILE A 19 8.21 13.09 8.48
CA ILE A 19 7.91 11.77 7.91
C ILE A 19 6.40 11.61 7.76
N TYR A 20 5.64 11.97 8.78
CA TYR A 20 4.18 11.87 8.74
C TYR A 20 3.55 12.80 7.71
N SER A 21 4.05 14.04 7.60
CA SER A 21 3.61 15.00 6.57
C SER A 21 3.87 14.47 5.16
N LEU A 22 5.04 13.88 4.90
CA LEU A 22 5.35 13.24 3.62
C LEU A 22 4.42 12.05 3.33
N MET A 23 4.07 11.28 4.35
CA MET A 23 3.16 10.15 4.24
C MET A 23 1.73 10.59 3.88
N ILE A 24 1.22 11.66 4.51
CA ILE A 24 -0.06 12.26 4.12
C ILE A 24 0.01 12.81 2.71
N LEU A 25 1.08 13.54 2.37
CA LEU A 25 1.25 14.11 1.05
C LEU A 25 1.21 13.02 -0.04
N SER A 26 1.78 11.85 0.21
CA SER A 26 1.77 10.74 -0.73
C SER A 26 0.35 10.28 -1.10
N ILE A 27 -0.60 10.32 -0.17
CA ILE A 27 -2.02 9.96 -0.41
C ILE A 27 -2.67 10.89 -1.45
N PHE A 28 -2.27 12.17 -1.46
CA PHE A 28 -2.77 13.13 -2.44
C PHE A 28 -2.00 13.10 -3.76
N VAL A 29 -0.71 12.78 -3.71
CA VAL A 29 0.18 12.81 -4.89
C VAL A 29 0.02 11.56 -5.74
N LEU A 30 -0.09 10.36 -5.14
CA LEU A 30 -0.22 9.10 -5.88
C LEU A 30 -1.39 9.07 -6.87
N PRO A 31 -2.62 9.50 -6.50
CA PRO A 31 -3.73 9.54 -7.44
C PRO A 31 -3.53 10.49 -8.62
N MET A 32 -2.74 11.57 -8.46
CA MET A 32 -2.42 12.48 -9.57
C MET A 32 -1.62 11.77 -10.68
N PHE A 33 -0.85 10.75 -10.33
CA PHE A 33 -0.14 9.89 -11.28
C PHE A 33 -0.97 8.67 -11.71
N LYS A 34 -2.27 8.62 -11.35
CA LYS A 34 -3.16 7.46 -11.57
C LYS A 34 -2.59 6.17 -10.98
N LEU A 35 -1.92 6.30 -9.84
CA LEU A 35 -1.37 5.19 -9.10
C LEU A 35 -2.24 4.91 -7.87
N ASN A 36 -2.78 3.69 -7.79
CA ASN A 36 -3.60 3.23 -6.69
C ASN A 36 -2.80 2.25 -5.83
N PRO A 37 -2.53 2.56 -4.55
CA PRO A 37 -1.82 1.64 -3.67
C PRO A 37 -2.73 0.49 -3.24
N LEU A 38 -2.19 -0.74 -3.27
CA LEU A 38 -2.91 -1.95 -2.90
C LEU A 38 -1.98 -2.89 -2.15
N SER A 39 -2.46 -3.46 -1.03
CA SER A 39 -1.65 -4.36 -0.20
C SER A 39 -1.70 -5.79 -0.74
N VAL A 40 -0.57 -6.46 -0.81
CA VAL A 40 -0.49 -7.88 -1.13
C VAL A 40 -0.85 -8.68 0.13
N ASN A 41 -1.99 -9.36 0.11
CA ASN A 41 -2.54 -10.04 1.28
C ASN A 41 -2.47 -11.57 1.20
N SER A 42 -1.97 -12.10 0.09
CA SER A 42 -1.79 -13.53 -0.16
C SER A 42 -0.33 -13.83 -0.54
N ASP A 43 0.08 -15.07 -0.42
CA ASP A 43 1.39 -15.59 -0.81
C ASP A 43 1.41 -16.16 -2.24
N ASN A 44 0.32 -15.99 -2.98
CA ASN A 44 0.13 -16.55 -4.32
C ASN A 44 1.20 -16.12 -5.33
N MET A 45 1.76 -14.94 -5.13
CA MET A 45 2.73 -14.33 -6.04
C MET A 45 4.17 -14.39 -5.53
N GLU A 46 4.43 -15.13 -4.44
CA GLU A 46 5.80 -15.38 -4.00
C GLU A 46 6.59 -16.24 -5.00
N PRO A 47 7.91 -16.02 -5.13
CA PRO A 47 8.74 -15.05 -4.39
C PRO A 47 8.76 -13.64 -4.99
N ASN A 48 8.11 -13.40 -6.13
CA ASN A 48 8.23 -12.15 -6.87
C ASN A 48 7.51 -10.97 -6.19
N TYR A 49 6.38 -11.24 -5.51
CA TYR A 49 5.63 -10.27 -4.73
C TYR A 49 5.33 -10.87 -3.36
N SER A 50 5.98 -10.35 -2.34
CA SER A 50 5.87 -10.92 -0.99
C SER A 50 4.57 -10.50 -0.30
N MET A 51 3.99 -11.40 0.49
CA MET A 51 2.88 -11.05 1.36
C MET A 51 3.27 -9.89 2.30
N GLY A 52 2.39 -8.90 2.44
CA GLY A 52 2.65 -7.67 3.20
C GLY A 52 3.34 -6.56 2.44
N SER A 53 3.67 -6.76 1.16
CA SER A 53 4.12 -5.68 0.29
C SER A 53 2.98 -4.74 -0.10
N LEU A 54 3.31 -3.52 -0.50
CA LEU A 54 2.41 -2.58 -1.15
C LEU A 54 2.73 -2.55 -2.65
N VAL A 55 1.75 -2.79 -3.49
CA VAL A 55 1.89 -2.64 -4.93
C VAL A 55 1.19 -1.37 -5.39
N LEU A 56 1.79 -0.67 -6.34
CA LEU A 56 1.18 0.48 -7.00
C LEU A 56 0.57 0.01 -8.31
N LEU A 57 -0.74 0.19 -8.42
CA LEU A 57 -1.49 -0.12 -9.62
C LEU A 57 -1.60 1.12 -10.49
N ARG A 58 -1.44 0.93 -11.78
CA ARG A 58 -1.81 1.92 -12.80
C ARG A 58 -3.06 1.44 -13.52
N GLU A 59 -4.07 2.30 -13.58
CA GLU A 59 -5.19 2.08 -14.50
C GLU A 59 -4.66 1.99 -15.93
N THR A 60 -4.88 0.85 -16.56
CA THR A 60 -4.32 0.52 -17.87
C THR A 60 -5.42 -0.08 -18.73
N ASP A 61 -5.51 0.35 -19.98
CA ASP A 61 -6.44 -0.27 -20.91
C ASP A 61 -6.07 -1.74 -21.12
N VAL A 62 -7.07 -2.60 -21.25
CA VAL A 62 -6.87 -4.04 -21.49
C VAL A 62 -6.07 -4.34 -22.77
N THR A 63 -6.03 -3.40 -23.71
CA THR A 63 -5.23 -3.48 -24.93
C THR A 63 -3.74 -3.37 -24.66
N GLU A 64 -3.35 -2.64 -23.61
CA GLU A 64 -1.97 -2.38 -23.18
C GLU A 64 -1.44 -3.37 -22.14
N ILE A 65 -2.23 -4.39 -21.82
CA ILE A 65 -1.84 -5.48 -20.91
C ILE A 65 -1.36 -6.66 -21.76
N TYR A 66 -0.14 -7.12 -21.47
CA TYR A 66 0.56 -8.15 -22.21
C TYR A 66 0.86 -9.38 -21.34
N PRO A 67 1.17 -10.55 -21.94
CA PRO A 67 1.73 -11.66 -21.18
C PRO A 67 2.95 -11.24 -20.36
N ASP A 68 3.14 -11.86 -19.21
CA ASP A 68 4.09 -11.54 -18.13
C ASP A 68 3.77 -10.31 -17.28
N ASP A 69 2.80 -9.49 -17.65
CA ASP A 69 2.33 -8.43 -16.75
C ASP A 69 1.62 -9.02 -15.53
N VAL A 70 1.77 -8.35 -14.40
CA VAL A 70 1.01 -8.65 -13.19
C VAL A 70 -0.14 -7.66 -13.06
N ILE A 71 -1.34 -8.18 -12.86
CA ILE A 71 -2.56 -7.39 -12.70
C ILE A 71 -3.17 -7.62 -11.32
N ALA A 72 -3.85 -6.60 -10.83
CA ALA A 72 -4.82 -6.76 -9.75
C ALA A 72 -6.22 -6.88 -10.34
N TYR A 73 -7.02 -7.73 -9.74
CA TYR A 73 -8.39 -7.98 -10.17
C TYR A 73 -9.33 -8.17 -8.98
N SER A 74 -10.62 -7.87 -9.19
CA SER A 74 -11.66 -8.08 -8.18
C SER A 74 -11.89 -9.58 -7.95
N SER A 75 -11.77 -10.02 -6.69
CA SER A 75 -12.00 -11.39 -6.25
C SER A 75 -13.08 -11.42 -5.17
N SER A 76 -14.13 -12.21 -5.37
CA SER A 76 -15.19 -12.40 -4.37
C SER A 76 -14.78 -13.35 -3.24
N ASN A 77 -13.73 -14.13 -3.43
CA ASN A 77 -13.27 -15.14 -2.49
C ASN A 77 -12.27 -14.61 -1.49
N GLU A 78 -11.70 -13.42 -1.75
CA GLU A 78 -10.69 -12.81 -0.91
C GLU A 78 -11.31 -11.85 0.12
N LYS A 79 -10.78 -11.88 1.34
CA LYS A 79 -11.19 -11.00 2.45
C LYS A 79 -11.21 -9.52 2.07
N TYR A 80 -10.29 -9.12 1.20
CA TYR A 80 -10.12 -7.74 0.77
C TYR A 80 -10.81 -7.41 -0.56
N GLY A 81 -11.49 -8.40 -1.18
CA GLY A 81 -12.24 -8.23 -2.41
C GLY A 81 -11.38 -8.13 -3.68
N TYR A 82 -10.07 -8.37 -3.59
CA TYR A 82 -9.13 -8.34 -4.71
C TYR A 82 -7.99 -9.33 -4.52
N ASP A 83 -7.33 -9.67 -5.62
CA ASP A 83 -6.11 -10.47 -5.64
C ASP A 83 -5.20 -10.02 -6.79
N ILE A 84 -3.96 -10.51 -6.83
CA ILE A 84 -3.00 -10.25 -7.89
C ILE A 84 -2.56 -11.56 -8.54
N SER A 85 -2.36 -11.54 -9.86
CA SER A 85 -1.85 -12.70 -10.61
C SER A 85 -1.13 -12.25 -11.88
N ARG A 86 -0.31 -13.14 -12.43
CA ARG A 86 0.42 -12.91 -13.68
C ARG A 86 -0.39 -13.33 -14.88
N ILE A 87 -0.39 -12.48 -15.92
CA ILE A 87 -0.98 -12.79 -17.23
C ILE A 87 -0.09 -13.80 -17.95
N ILE A 88 -0.66 -14.90 -18.42
CA ILE A 88 0.01 -15.88 -19.24
C ILE A 88 -0.58 -15.97 -20.66
N GLY A 89 -1.77 -15.43 -20.86
CA GLY A 89 -2.43 -15.41 -22.16
C GLY A 89 -3.58 -14.41 -22.21
N LYS A 90 -4.02 -14.11 -23.43
CA LYS A 90 -5.12 -13.17 -23.69
C LYS A 90 -6.07 -13.80 -24.73
N ASN A 91 -7.32 -14.00 -24.34
CA ASN A 91 -8.37 -14.47 -25.24
C ASN A 91 -9.27 -13.27 -25.60
N ILE A 92 -9.07 -12.76 -26.81
CA ILE A 92 -9.78 -11.56 -27.30
C ILE A 92 -11.25 -11.90 -27.57
N GLU A 93 -11.56 -13.08 -28.10
CA GLU A 93 -12.93 -13.48 -28.44
C GLU A 93 -13.79 -13.60 -27.20
N LYS A 94 -13.28 -14.25 -26.14
CA LYS A 94 -13.97 -14.41 -24.87
C LYS A 94 -13.86 -13.19 -23.95
N ARG A 95 -13.01 -12.21 -24.27
CA ARG A 95 -12.70 -11.05 -23.42
C ARG A 95 -12.19 -11.46 -22.04
N HIS A 96 -11.28 -12.44 -21.99
CA HIS A 96 -10.68 -12.96 -20.77
C HIS A 96 -9.16 -12.95 -20.88
N PHE A 97 -8.51 -12.77 -19.72
CA PHE A 97 -7.11 -13.08 -19.53
C PHE A 97 -6.95 -14.48 -18.94
N GLU A 98 -5.98 -15.21 -19.41
CA GLU A 98 -5.46 -16.40 -18.73
C GLU A 98 -4.42 -15.92 -17.71
N ILE A 99 -4.64 -16.27 -16.45
CA ILE A 99 -3.78 -15.87 -15.34
C ILE A 99 -3.19 -17.08 -14.63
N ARG A 100 -2.06 -16.87 -13.97
CA ARG A 100 -1.41 -17.86 -13.14
C ARG A 100 -0.72 -17.17 -11.95
N ASP A 101 -0.74 -17.84 -10.82
CA ASP A 101 -0.02 -17.42 -9.63
C ASP A 101 1.44 -17.87 -9.71
N ASP A 102 2.38 -17.03 -9.27
CA ASP A 102 3.81 -17.33 -9.37
C ASP A 102 4.22 -18.47 -8.42
N ASN A 103 3.57 -18.57 -7.26
CA ASN A 103 3.79 -19.65 -6.28
C ASN A 103 3.22 -21.00 -6.77
N ASN A 104 2.17 -21.00 -7.57
CA ASN A 104 1.48 -22.20 -8.01
C ASN A 104 1.53 -22.35 -9.54
N SER A 105 2.62 -22.92 -10.04
CA SER A 105 2.87 -23.07 -11.47
C SER A 105 1.88 -23.98 -12.21
N GLY A 106 0.95 -24.64 -11.51
CA GLY A 106 0.04 -25.64 -12.10
C GLY A 106 -1.37 -25.16 -12.40
N SER A 107 -1.89 -24.19 -11.68
CA SER A 107 -3.28 -23.73 -11.87
C SER A 107 -3.35 -22.54 -12.83
N LYS A 108 -4.06 -22.74 -13.95
CA LYS A 108 -4.45 -21.67 -14.85
C LYS A 108 -5.90 -21.29 -14.55
N ASN A 109 -6.14 -20.01 -14.39
CA ASN A 109 -7.49 -19.48 -14.20
C ASN A 109 -7.78 -18.48 -15.33
N GLU A 110 -9.06 -18.31 -15.65
CA GLU A 110 -9.53 -17.29 -16.58
C GLU A 110 -10.21 -16.16 -15.82
N ILE A 111 -9.89 -14.93 -16.18
CA ILE A 111 -10.50 -13.75 -15.59
C ILE A 111 -11.04 -12.82 -16.65
N SER A 112 -12.28 -12.33 -16.46
CA SER A 112 -12.89 -11.38 -17.38
C SER A 112 -12.19 -10.01 -17.30
N TYR A 113 -12.03 -9.34 -18.43
CA TYR A 113 -11.47 -7.99 -18.54
C TYR A 113 -12.13 -6.97 -17.61
N VAL A 114 -13.45 -7.11 -17.38
CA VAL A 114 -14.22 -6.21 -16.50
C VAL A 114 -13.77 -6.28 -15.03
N ARG A 115 -13.16 -7.39 -14.61
CA ARG A 115 -12.70 -7.59 -13.23
C ARG A 115 -11.30 -7.02 -12.98
N VAL A 116 -10.58 -6.61 -14.01
CA VAL A 116 -9.23 -6.05 -13.88
C VAL A 116 -9.31 -4.67 -13.28
N LEU A 117 -8.57 -4.44 -12.20
CA LEU A 117 -8.47 -3.17 -11.48
C LEU A 117 -7.31 -2.31 -12.01
N GLY A 118 -6.27 -2.95 -12.51
CA GLY A 118 -5.10 -2.28 -13.09
C GLY A 118 -3.88 -3.18 -13.16
N LYS A 119 -2.83 -2.64 -13.77
CA LYS A 119 -1.52 -3.29 -13.89
C LYS A 119 -0.62 -2.89 -12.73
N VAL A 120 0.06 -3.85 -12.13
CA VAL A 120 1.09 -3.59 -11.13
C VAL A 120 2.31 -2.99 -11.81
N VAL A 121 2.75 -1.82 -11.36
CA VAL A 121 3.90 -1.10 -11.92
C VAL A 121 5.08 -1.01 -10.97
N TYR A 122 4.84 -1.10 -9.66
CA TYR A 122 5.88 -1.02 -8.64
C TYR A 122 5.48 -1.78 -7.38
N GLU A 123 6.47 -2.31 -6.65
CA GLU A 123 6.30 -2.94 -5.34
C GLU A 123 7.15 -2.24 -4.29
N ILE A 124 6.60 -2.06 -3.11
CA ILE A 124 7.29 -1.55 -1.92
C ILE A 124 7.17 -2.60 -0.82
N PRO A 125 8.25 -3.33 -0.51
CA PRO A 125 8.22 -4.39 0.49
C PRO A 125 7.77 -3.87 1.86
N TYR A 126 7.01 -4.70 2.59
CA TYR A 126 6.51 -4.45 3.96
C TYR A 126 5.53 -3.27 4.13
N MET A 127 5.39 -2.38 3.15
CA MET A 127 4.50 -1.22 3.26
C MET A 127 3.01 -1.57 3.19
N GLY A 128 2.66 -2.76 2.73
CA GLY A 128 1.29 -3.25 2.75
C GLY A 128 0.72 -3.41 4.15
N TYR A 129 1.54 -3.82 5.13
CA TYR A 129 1.12 -3.88 6.53
C TYR A 129 0.76 -2.51 7.08
N VAL A 130 1.55 -1.48 6.74
CA VAL A 130 1.29 -0.09 7.14
C VAL A 130 0.00 0.41 6.49
N ASN A 131 -0.18 0.15 5.21
CA ASN A 131 -1.38 0.53 4.47
C ASN A 131 -2.64 -0.12 5.05
N ASN A 132 -2.60 -1.42 5.35
CA ASN A 132 -3.70 -2.13 5.99
C ASN A 132 -4.00 -1.58 7.38
N PHE A 133 -2.96 -1.34 8.20
CA PHE A 133 -3.11 -0.79 9.54
C PHE A 133 -3.78 0.59 9.50
N ILE A 134 -3.32 1.50 8.64
CA ILE A 134 -3.92 2.84 8.50
C ILE A 134 -5.33 2.76 7.91
N GLY A 135 -5.61 1.78 7.07
CA GLY A 135 -6.94 1.54 6.50
C GLY A 135 -7.99 1.14 7.53
N GLU A 136 -7.59 0.46 8.60
CA GLU A 136 -8.48 0.01 9.67
C GLU A 136 -8.85 1.14 10.63
N THR A 137 -10.04 1.04 11.25
CA THR A 137 -10.53 2.04 12.22
C THR A 137 -9.62 2.17 13.44
N SER A 138 -9.12 1.04 13.94
CA SER A 138 -8.16 0.99 15.05
C SER A 138 -6.86 1.73 14.72
N GLY A 139 -6.32 1.48 13.53
CA GLY A 139 -5.11 2.12 13.04
C GLY A 139 -5.27 3.64 12.88
N LYS A 140 -6.41 4.09 12.37
CA LYS A 140 -6.75 5.53 12.26
C LYS A 140 -6.79 6.21 13.63
N ILE A 141 -7.43 5.58 14.64
CA ILE A 141 -7.51 6.11 16.00
C ILE A 141 -6.11 6.18 16.63
N ILE A 142 -5.33 5.10 16.55
CA ILE A 142 -3.99 5.03 17.13
C ILE A 142 -3.08 6.07 16.47
N SER A 143 -3.08 6.15 15.14
CA SER A 143 -2.27 7.12 14.40
C SER A 143 -2.63 8.56 14.78
N SER A 144 -3.92 8.90 14.83
CA SER A 144 -4.36 10.24 15.21
C SER A 144 -3.99 10.59 16.67
N THR A 145 -4.08 9.63 17.58
CA THR A 145 -3.69 9.82 18.98
C THR A 145 -2.19 10.07 19.13
N ILE A 146 -1.36 9.30 18.41
CA ILE A 146 0.09 9.51 18.40
C ILE A 146 0.44 10.91 17.87
N ILE A 147 -0.21 11.35 16.80
CA ILE A 147 0.03 12.67 16.21
C ILE A 147 -0.36 13.77 17.20
N LEU A 148 -1.54 13.66 17.79
CA LEU A 148 -2.00 14.64 18.78
C LEU A 148 -1.03 14.69 19.97
N GLY A 149 -0.58 13.54 20.45
CA GLY A 149 0.43 13.46 21.51
C GLY A 149 1.74 14.16 21.11
N LEU A 150 2.26 13.89 19.92
CA LEU A 150 3.49 14.53 19.42
C LEU A 150 3.36 16.06 19.28
N LEU A 151 2.17 16.57 18.99
CA LEU A 151 1.91 18.00 18.92
C LEU A 151 1.78 18.65 20.30
N VAL A 152 1.15 17.97 21.26
CA VAL A 152 0.84 18.53 22.58
C VAL A 152 2.00 18.41 23.57
N ILE A 153 2.74 17.30 23.54
CA ILE A 153 3.85 17.03 24.49
C ILE A 153 4.88 18.18 24.56
N PRO A 154 5.36 18.78 23.45
CA PRO A 154 6.32 19.88 23.53
C PRO A 154 5.80 21.10 24.25
N TYR A 155 4.49 21.40 24.10
CA TYR A 155 3.85 22.51 24.79
C TYR A 155 3.71 22.24 26.29
N LEU A 156 3.37 20.99 26.66
CA LEU A 156 3.29 20.59 28.07
C LEU A 156 4.68 20.65 28.75
N ILE A 157 5.72 20.15 28.07
CA ILE A 157 7.10 20.19 28.57
C ILE A 157 7.54 21.65 28.78
N LYS A 158 7.27 22.51 27.80
CA LYS A 158 7.60 23.92 27.92
C LYS A 158 6.87 24.59 29.10
N PHE A 159 5.58 24.35 29.22
CA PHE A 159 4.76 24.88 30.31
C PHE A 159 5.27 24.45 31.70
N LEU A 160 5.68 23.19 31.86
CA LEU A 160 6.18 22.63 33.13
C LEU A 160 7.62 23.07 33.46
N LEU A 161 8.39 23.57 32.47
CA LEU A 161 9.77 24.04 32.71
C LEU A 161 9.89 25.56 32.81
N ASP A 162 8.87 26.31 32.41
CA ASP A 162 8.82 27.77 32.50
C ASP A 162 8.23 28.24 33.87
N ASP A 163 7.74 27.31 34.73
CA ASP A 163 7.36 27.50 36.13
C ASP A 163 8.53 27.08 37.08
#